data_44906af3d07c98ac174206bc93c82998
#
_entry.id   44906af3d07c98ac174206bc93c82998
#
_cell.length_a   1.000
_cell.length_b   1.000
_cell.length_c   1.000
_cell.angle_alpha   90.00
_cell.angle_beta   90.00
_cell.angle_gamma   90.00
#
_symmetry.space_group_name_H-M   'P 1'
#
loop_
_entity.id
_entity.type
_entity.pdbx_description
1 polymer ?
#
loop_
_entity_poly.entity_id
_entity_poly.type
_entity_poly.pdbx_seq_one_letter_code
_entity_poly.pdbx_strand_id
1 'polypeptide(L)'
;MNNLQKTLNRLQKLHPKEIDLSLNRIQKLCDKLNNPQKNLRVISVVGTNGKNSTIQAMRSILKEAKVFTNIYTSPHLQKINERFIFDNKEISDKELSKLLLEVEEINNKEQITYFEILTGAFLKKANEKRNNINIIEAGLFHRFDATNIFDHNLASVITAIGLDHTDWLPKHERTIDKIIFEKTSSLLNTKIIISNQDNTKTSSKIREALIKNSSKKIFFGELYSYSLSENNFFY
;
A
#
# COMPACT_ATOMS: atom_id res chain seq x y z
N MET A 1 -7.84 29.44 -3.82
CA MET A 1 -7.13 28.14 -3.62
C MET A 1 -7.10 27.90 -2.13
N ASN A 2 -7.62 26.76 -1.64
CA ASN A 2 -7.64 26.46 -0.21
C ASN A 2 -6.19 26.14 0.28
N ASN A 3 -5.97 26.16 1.60
CA ASN A 3 -4.63 25.93 2.18
C ASN A 3 -4.07 24.55 1.82
N LEU A 4 -4.91 23.52 1.73
CA LEU A 4 -4.50 22.17 1.34
C LEU A 4 -3.92 22.16 -0.08
N GLN A 5 -4.61 22.77 -1.06
CA GLN A 5 -4.12 22.78 -2.44
C GLN A 5 -2.77 23.53 -2.58
N LYS A 6 -2.58 24.62 -1.84
CA LYS A 6 -1.28 25.33 -1.83
C LYS A 6 -0.17 24.43 -1.28
N THR A 7 -0.44 23.69 -0.20
CA THR A 7 0.50 22.72 0.38
C THR A 7 0.84 21.61 -0.60
N LEU A 8 -0.16 20.97 -1.22
CA LEU A 8 0.05 19.90 -2.19
C LEU A 8 0.90 20.36 -3.40
N ASN A 9 0.59 21.53 -3.95
CA ASN A 9 1.36 22.08 -5.08
C ASN A 9 2.83 22.38 -4.71
N ARG A 10 3.11 22.73 -3.46
CA ARG A 10 4.48 22.92 -2.98
C ARG A 10 5.19 21.59 -2.79
N LEU A 11 4.52 20.60 -2.19
CA LEU A 11 5.10 19.28 -1.95
C LEU A 11 5.48 18.55 -3.25
N GLN A 12 4.70 18.73 -4.32
CA GLN A 12 5.02 18.16 -5.64
C GLN A 12 6.36 18.69 -6.22
N LYS A 13 6.85 19.82 -5.71
CA LYS A 13 8.11 20.43 -6.18
C LYS A 13 9.33 20.06 -5.33
N LEU A 14 9.17 19.28 -4.26
CA LEU A 14 10.28 18.91 -3.37
C LEU A 14 11.29 17.96 -4.01
N HIS A 15 10.89 17.23 -5.04
CA HIS A 15 11.75 16.32 -5.78
C HIS A 15 11.54 16.50 -7.28
N PRO A 16 12.62 16.54 -8.09
CA PRO A 16 12.52 16.73 -9.55
C PRO A 16 11.84 15.58 -10.28
N LYS A 17 11.77 14.40 -9.66
CA LYS A 17 11.09 13.21 -10.19
C LYS A 17 9.86 12.90 -9.34
N GLU A 18 8.74 12.61 -9.98
CA GLU A 18 7.54 12.13 -9.28
C GLU A 18 7.74 10.75 -8.66
N ILE A 19 8.52 9.91 -9.35
CA ILE A 19 8.85 8.55 -8.95
C ILE A 19 10.36 8.36 -9.03
N ASP A 20 10.93 7.93 -7.91
CA ASP A 20 12.35 7.57 -7.80
C ASP A 20 12.46 6.39 -6.81
N LEU A 21 12.70 5.20 -7.34
CA LEU A 21 12.64 3.93 -6.62
C LEU A 21 13.81 3.79 -5.64
N SER A 22 13.60 4.20 -4.40
CA SER A 22 14.56 4.08 -3.30
C SER A 22 13.82 4.11 -1.96
N LEU A 23 14.28 3.33 -0.98
CA LEU A 23 13.73 3.36 0.38
C LEU A 23 14.48 4.34 1.31
N ASN A 24 15.65 4.83 0.91
CA ASN A 24 16.51 5.63 1.80
C ASN A 24 15.86 6.93 2.27
N ARG A 25 15.11 7.62 1.42
CA ARG A 25 14.48 8.89 1.74
C ARG A 25 13.32 8.70 2.73
N ILE A 26 12.45 7.74 2.45
CA ILE A 26 11.32 7.45 3.35
C ILE A 26 11.82 6.90 4.69
N GLN A 27 12.90 6.10 4.73
CA GLN A 27 13.52 5.65 5.97
C GLN A 27 14.04 6.82 6.80
N LYS A 28 14.79 7.75 6.19
CA LYS A 28 15.26 8.97 6.87
C LYS A 28 14.10 9.80 7.42
N LEU A 29 13.01 9.94 6.66
CA LEU A 29 11.82 10.63 7.15
C LEU A 29 11.21 9.88 8.33
N CYS A 30 11.10 8.56 8.28
CA CYS A 30 10.59 7.75 9.38
C CYS A 30 11.46 7.86 10.64
N ASP A 31 12.78 7.90 10.51
CA ASP A 31 13.70 8.14 11.65
C ASP A 31 13.39 9.48 12.33
N LYS A 32 13.23 10.55 11.56
CA LYS A 32 12.84 11.86 12.07
C LYS A 32 11.45 11.88 12.72
N LEU A 33 10.55 11.02 12.25
CA LEU A 33 9.21 10.84 12.82
C LEU A 33 9.16 9.86 14.01
N ASN A 34 10.33 9.46 14.55
CA ASN A 34 10.47 8.46 15.62
C ASN A 34 9.97 7.06 15.22
N ASN A 35 10.23 6.66 13.98
CA ASN A 35 9.95 5.33 13.45
C ASN A 35 8.50 4.84 13.65
N PRO A 36 7.48 5.59 13.22
CA PRO A 36 6.08 5.27 13.48
C PRO A 36 5.69 3.90 12.91
N GLN A 37 6.30 3.46 11.80
CA GLN A 37 6.01 2.20 11.13
C GLN A 37 6.23 0.96 12.02
N LYS A 38 7.15 1.04 12.99
CA LYS A 38 7.49 -0.10 13.88
C LYS A 38 6.37 -0.49 14.83
N ASN A 39 5.40 0.39 15.05
CA ASN A 39 4.31 0.17 16.01
C ASN A 39 2.98 -0.20 15.34
N LEU A 40 2.94 -0.29 14.01
CA LEU A 40 1.69 -0.45 13.28
C LEU A 40 1.38 -1.93 13.01
N ARG A 41 0.10 -2.28 13.14
CA ARG A 41 -0.45 -3.58 12.75
C ARG A 41 -0.90 -3.49 11.30
N VAL A 42 -0.10 -4.01 10.37
CA VAL A 42 -0.24 -3.73 8.94
C VAL A 42 -0.76 -4.95 8.16
N ILE A 43 -1.66 -4.72 7.22
CA ILE A 43 -1.99 -5.59 6.10
C ILE A 43 -1.54 -4.85 4.83
N SER A 44 -0.55 -5.41 4.14
CA SER A 44 -0.05 -4.86 2.87
C SER A 44 -0.83 -5.44 1.70
N VAL A 45 -1.26 -4.59 0.76
CA VAL A 45 -2.00 -5.02 -0.43
C VAL A 45 -1.20 -4.67 -1.68
N VAL A 46 -0.78 -5.70 -2.40
CA VAL A 46 0.02 -5.58 -3.64
C VAL A 46 -0.72 -6.21 -4.81
N GLY A 47 -0.42 -5.78 -6.02
CA GLY A 47 -1.05 -6.33 -7.23
C GLY A 47 -1.10 -5.29 -8.36
N THR A 48 -1.67 -5.66 -9.48
CA THR A 48 -1.95 -4.75 -10.58
C THR A 48 -3.38 -4.23 -10.49
N ASN A 49 -4.34 -5.13 -10.54
CA ASN A 49 -5.77 -4.81 -10.49
C ASN A 49 -6.41 -5.29 -9.19
N GLY A 50 -7.51 -4.64 -8.78
CA GLY A 50 -8.33 -5.08 -7.65
C GLY A 50 -7.80 -4.69 -6.27
N LYS A 51 -6.67 -4.00 -6.12
CA LYS A 51 -6.14 -3.57 -4.82
C LYS A 51 -7.16 -2.76 -4.02
N ASN A 52 -7.63 -1.65 -4.58
CA ASN A 52 -8.59 -0.79 -3.90
C ASN A 52 -9.92 -1.51 -3.61
N SER A 53 -10.46 -2.30 -4.55
CA SER A 53 -11.69 -3.09 -4.33
C SER A 53 -11.53 -4.06 -3.15
N THR A 54 -10.41 -4.75 -3.08
CA THR A 54 -10.06 -5.65 -1.96
C THR A 54 -9.97 -4.89 -0.63
N ILE A 55 -9.33 -3.72 -0.64
CA ILE A 55 -9.21 -2.85 0.54
C ILE A 55 -10.58 -2.39 1.04
N GLN A 56 -11.46 -1.94 0.13
CA GLN A 56 -12.80 -1.49 0.50
C GLN A 56 -13.68 -2.64 1.01
N ALA A 57 -13.54 -3.85 0.46
CA ALA A 57 -14.21 -5.04 0.97
C ALA A 57 -13.73 -5.38 2.39
N MET A 58 -12.41 -5.44 2.62
CA MET A 58 -11.84 -5.65 3.96
C MET A 58 -12.29 -4.57 4.95
N ARG A 59 -12.28 -3.31 4.54
CA ARG A 59 -12.78 -2.20 5.36
C ARG A 59 -14.22 -2.42 5.79
N SER A 60 -15.08 -2.79 4.86
CA SER A 60 -16.52 -2.99 5.14
C SER A 60 -16.73 -4.14 6.12
N ILE A 61 -16.05 -5.26 5.94
CA ILE A 61 -16.12 -6.42 6.82
C ILE A 61 -15.60 -6.08 8.23
N LEU A 62 -14.43 -5.44 8.31
CA LEU A 62 -13.84 -5.07 9.60
C LEU A 62 -14.66 -4.02 10.34
N LYS A 63 -15.26 -3.07 9.62
CA LYS A 63 -16.17 -2.08 10.21
C LYS A 63 -17.40 -2.74 10.81
N GLU A 64 -18.00 -3.70 10.12
CA GLU A 64 -19.16 -4.47 10.63
C GLU A 64 -18.78 -5.30 11.85
N ALA A 65 -17.57 -5.85 11.87
CA ALA A 65 -16.99 -6.52 13.02
C ALA A 65 -16.55 -5.56 14.15
N LYS A 66 -16.86 -4.26 14.06
CA LYS A 66 -16.49 -3.20 15.01
C LYS A 66 -14.97 -3.05 15.23
N VAL A 67 -14.19 -3.40 14.21
CA VAL A 67 -12.74 -3.21 14.21
C VAL A 67 -12.41 -1.86 13.56
N PHE A 68 -11.65 -1.04 14.27
CA PHE A 68 -11.16 0.22 13.73
C PHE A 68 -10.00 0.00 12.75
N THR A 69 -10.09 0.68 11.61
CA THR A 69 -9.05 0.61 10.58
C THR A 69 -8.54 2.00 10.21
N ASN A 70 -7.25 2.04 9.86
CA ASN A 70 -6.65 3.12 9.10
C ASN A 70 -6.33 2.58 7.71
N ILE A 71 -6.55 3.38 6.66
CA ILE A 71 -6.39 2.93 5.28
C ILE A 71 -5.58 3.97 4.51
N TYR A 72 -4.59 3.48 3.78
CA TYR A 72 -3.80 4.28 2.85
C TYR A 72 -3.91 3.67 1.45
N THR A 73 -4.41 4.47 0.50
CA THR A 73 -4.62 4.04 -0.90
C THR A 73 -4.00 5.02 -1.90
N SER A 74 -3.79 4.55 -3.13
CA SER A 74 -3.31 5.37 -4.24
C SER A 74 -3.66 4.76 -5.60
N PRO A 75 -3.97 5.59 -6.61
CA PRO A 75 -4.26 7.03 -6.52
C PRO A 75 -5.65 7.31 -5.90
N HIS A 76 -5.99 8.59 -5.73
CA HIS A 76 -7.37 9.02 -5.45
C HIS A 76 -8.16 9.21 -6.75
N LEU A 77 -9.47 9.18 -6.68
CA LEU A 77 -10.36 9.42 -7.83
C LEU A 77 -10.75 10.89 -7.96
N GLN A 78 -11.16 11.54 -6.89
CA GLN A 78 -11.62 12.93 -6.88
C GLN A 78 -10.74 13.84 -6.04
N LYS A 79 -10.44 13.45 -4.80
CA LYS A 79 -9.68 14.27 -3.86
C LYS A 79 -8.65 13.46 -3.05
N ILE A 80 -7.56 14.11 -2.73
CA ILE A 80 -6.42 13.51 -2.02
C ILE A 80 -6.81 12.87 -0.68
N ASN A 81 -7.85 13.38 -0.01
CA ASN A 81 -8.33 12.90 1.27
C ASN A 81 -8.75 11.43 1.24
N GLU A 82 -9.25 10.94 0.08
CA GLU A 82 -9.62 9.54 -0.14
C GLU A 82 -8.49 8.57 0.18
N ARG A 83 -7.23 9.03 0.04
CA ARG A 83 -6.05 8.23 0.36
C ARG A 83 -5.84 8.01 1.85
N PHE A 84 -6.51 8.79 2.70
CA PHE A 84 -6.24 8.88 4.14
C PHE A 84 -7.50 8.64 4.95
N ILE A 85 -7.67 7.42 5.41
CA ILE A 85 -8.77 7.05 6.30
C ILE A 85 -8.20 6.70 7.66
N PHE A 86 -8.73 7.29 8.72
CA PHE A 86 -8.36 7.02 10.11
C PHE A 86 -9.60 6.77 10.95
N ASP A 87 -9.58 5.76 11.81
CA ASP A 87 -10.73 5.34 12.62
C ASP A 87 -12.00 5.13 11.76
N ASN A 88 -11.85 4.52 10.57
CA ASN A 88 -12.91 4.30 9.58
C ASN A 88 -13.48 5.60 8.95
N LYS A 89 -12.86 6.76 9.15
CA LYS A 89 -13.31 8.06 8.62
C LYS A 89 -12.24 8.70 7.73
N GLU A 90 -12.69 9.32 6.64
CA GLU A 90 -11.81 10.11 5.78
C GLU A 90 -11.34 11.37 6.53
N ILE A 91 -10.05 11.71 6.35
CA ILE A 91 -9.45 12.91 6.95
C ILE A 91 -10.03 14.18 6.34
N SER A 92 -10.27 15.21 7.16
CA SER A 92 -10.71 16.52 6.66
C SER A 92 -9.57 17.30 5.99
N ASP A 93 -9.92 18.26 5.10
CA ASP A 93 -8.96 19.15 4.45
C ASP A 93 -8.06 19.88 5.46
N LYS A 94 -8.67 20.35 6.55
CA LYS A 94 -7.96 21.09 7.60
C LYS A 94 -6.94 20.21 8.31
N GLU A 95 -7.33 18.99 8.68
CA GLU A 95 -6.44 18.02 9.34
C GLU A 95 -5.33 17.55 8.43
N LEU A 96 -5.66 17.23 7.16
CA LEU A 96 -4.67 16.80 6.17
C LEU A 96 -3.65 17.93 5.90
N SER A 97 -4.13 19.15 5.71
CA SER A 97 -3.24 20.30 5.51
C SER A 97 -2.29 20.50 6.69
N LYS A 98 -2.79 20.42 7.94
CA LYS A 98 -1.98 20.52 9.14
C LYS A 98 -0.95 19.39 9.21
N LEU A 99 -1.37 18.15 9.01
CA LEU A 99 -0.51 16.97 9.05
C LEU A 99 0.63 17.06 8.03
N LEU A 100 0.31 17.46 6.79
CA LEU A 100 1.31 17.61 5.73
C LEU A 100 2.32 18.72 6.03
N LEU A 101 1.89 19.85 6.61
CA LEU A 101 2.78 20.92 7.03
C LEU A 101 3.73 20.46 8.15
N GLU A 102 3.22 19.74 9.14
CA GLU A 102 4.05 19.18 10.23
C GLU A 102 5.12 18.23 9.69
N VAL A 103 4.74 17.33 8.76
CA VAL A 103 5.69 16.36 8.18
C VAL A 103 6.71 17.05 7.27
N GLU A 104 6.31 18.08 6.52
CA GLU A 104 7.21 18.89 5.69
C GLU A 104 8.25 19.62 6.57
N GLU A 105 7.82 20.18 7.70
CA GLU A 105 8.70 20.84 8.66
C GLU A 105 9.72 19.86 9.25
N ILE A 106 9.27 18.66 9.67
CA ILE A 106 10.14 17.59 10.18
C ILE A 106 11.11 17.10 9.10
N ASN A 107 10.67 17.01 7.84
CA ASN A 107 11.52 16.65 6.71
C ASN A 107 12.68 17.65 6.53
N ASN A 108 12.48 18.88 6.96
CA ASN A 108 13.50 19.95 6.96
C ASN A 108 14.14 20.19 5.59
N LYS A 109 13.30 20.33 4.56
CA LYS A 109 13.70 20.62 3.16
C LYS A 109 14.60 19.54 2.51
N GLU A 110 14.77 18.38 3.12
CA GLU A 110 15.46 17.28 2.44
C GLU A 110 14.68 16.85 1.21
N GLN A 111 15.42 16.39 0.20
CA GLN A 111 14.84 15.90 -1.04
C GLN A 111 14.00 14.65 -0.77
N ILE A 112 12.73 14.69 -1.15
CA ILE A 112 11.77 13.61 -0.93
C ILE A 112 10.70 13.65 -2.01
N THR A 113 10.24 12.49 -2.49
CA THR A 113 9.16 12.44 -3.49
C THR A 113 7.81 12.77 -2.86
N TYR A 114 6.88 13.21 -3.71
CA TYR A 114 5.50 13.50 -3.29
C TYR A 114 4.85 12.29 -2.60
N PHE A 115 5.03 11.08 -3.16
CA PHE A 115 4.44 9.87 -2.59
C PHE A 115 5.08 9.51 -1.23
N GLU A 116 6.40 9.66 -1.09
CA GLU A 116 7.09 9.38 0.16
C GLU A 116 6.64 10.30 1.30
N ILE A 117 6.45 11.61 1.04
CA ILE A 117 5.99 12.52 2.08
C ILE A 117 4.53 12.27 2.49
N LEU A 118 3.67 11.89 1.53
CA LEU A 118 2.31 11.46 1.83
C LEU A 118 2.31 10.17 2.67
N THR A 119 3.17 9.22 2.34
CA THR A 119 3.32 7.98 3.11
C THR A 119 3.79 8.26 4.54
N GLY A 120 4.80 9.11 4.72
CA GLY A 120 5.26 9.55 6.04
C GLY A 120 4.15 10.21 6.87
N ALA A 121 3.33 11.04 6.23
CA ALA A 121 2.18 11.67 6.86
C ALA A 121 1.13 10.64 7.33
N PHE A 122 0.83 9.65 6.49
CA PHE A 122 -0.06 8.55 6.89
C PHE A 122 0.50 7.81 8.11
N LEU A 123 1.76 7.40 8.07
CA LEU A 123 2.39 6.63 9.15
C LEU A 123 2.42 7.42 10.47
N LYS A 124 2.76 8.71 10.42
CA LYS A 124 2.73 9.60 11.59
C LYS A 124 1.34 9.61 12.23
N LYS A 125 0.29 9.84 11.44
CA LYS A 125 -1.07 9.92 11.94
C LYS A 125 -1.60 8.57 12.41
N ALA A 126 -1.32 7.48 11.68
CA ALA A 126 -1.73 6.12 12.05
C ALA A 126 -1.14 5.69 13.40
N ASN A 127 0.09 6.11 13.71
CA ASN A 127 0.75 5.79 14.98
C ASN A 127 0.07 6.41 16.22
N GLU A 128 -0.82 7.38 16.05
CA GLU A 128 -1.66 7.90 17.15
C GLU A 128 -2.69 6.85 17.63
N LYS A 129 -3.01 5.86 16.77
CA LYS A 129 -4.02 4.81 16.98
C LYS A 129 -3.42 3.42 16.75
N ARG A 130 -2.42 3.04 17.56
CA ARG A 130 -1.60 1.83 17.38
C ARG A 130 -2.38 0.52 17.35
N ASN A 131 -3.57 0.46 17.98
CA ASN A 131 -4.40 -0.73 18.04
C ASN A 131 -5.20 -0.97 16.74
N ASN A 132 -5.35 0.05 15.90
CA ASN A 132 -6.06 -0.08 14.64
C ASN A 132 -5.32 -1.01 13.68
N ILE A 133 -6.07 -1.68 12.82
CA ILE A 133 -5.50 -2.39 11.68
C ILE A 133 -5.25 -1.37 10.56
N ASN A 134 -4.02 -1.34 10.08
CA ASN A 134 -3.62 -0.45 8.99
C ASN A 134 -3.60 -1.25 7.68
N ILE A 135 -4.47 -0.92 6.73
CA ILE A 135 -4.52 -1.54 5.42
C ILE A 135 -3.85 -0.58 4.44
N ILE A 136 -2.75 -1.02 3.84
CA ILE A 136 -1.87 -0.16 3.06
C ILE A 136 -1.73 -0.71 1.64
N GLU A 137 -2.09 0.11 0.66
CA GLU A 137 -1.93 -0.17 -0.77
C GLU A 137 -0.50 0.16 -1.21
N ALA A 138 0.17 -0.78 -1.89
CA ALA A 138 1.41 -0.50 -2.60
C ALA A 138 1.13 0.39 -3.82
N GLY A 139 1.87 1.47 -3.95
CA GLY A 139 1.69 2.44 -5.04
C GLY A 139 2.25 1.92 -6.36
N LEU A 140 3.57 1.69 -6.41
CA LEU A 140 4.27 1.23 -7.62
C LEU A 140 5.10 0.00 -7.29
N PHE A 141 4.79 -1.15 -7.93
CA PHE A 141 5.44 -2.41 -7.60
C PHE A 141 5.28 -2.78 -6.11
N HIS A 142 6.36 -3.02 -5.39
CA HIS A 142 6.41 -3.16 -3.93
C HIS A 142 7.84 -3.02 -3.40
N ARG A 143 8.83 -3.58 -4.10
CA ARG A 143 10.20 -3.75 -3.59
C ARG A 143 10.84 -2.45 -3.10
N PHE A 144 10.69 -1.36 -3.85
CA PHE A 144 11.19 -0.02 -3.53
C PHE A 144 10.07 1.00 -3.33
N ASP A 145 8.85 0.53 -3.12
CA ASP A 145 7.72 1.40 -2.83
C ASP A 145 7.83 1.97 -1.41
N ALA A 146 7.47 3.25 -1.25
CA ALA A 146 7.53 3.91 0.05
C ALA A 146 6.68 3.23 1.13
N THR A 147 5.72 2.38 0.74
CA THR A 147 4.92 1.57 1.67
C THR A 147 5.59 0.27 2.09
N ASN A 148 6.78 -0.06 1.57
CA ASN A 148 7.52 -1.28 1.91
C ASN A 148 8.67 -1.00 2.90
N ILE A 149 8.35 -0.46 4.06
CA ILE A 149 9.31 -0.07 5.10
C ILE A 149 9.02 -0.71 6.47
N PHE A 150 8.21 -1.77 6.48
CA PHE A 150 7.83 -2.48 7.69
C PHE A 150 8.76 -3.67 7.92
N ASP A 151 9.15 -3.89 9.17
CA ASP A 151 9.92 -5.08 9.59
C ASP A 151 8.98 -6.27 9.81
N HIS A 152 7.70 -6.02 10.05
CA HIS A 152 6.66 -7.03 10.26
C HIS A 152 5.30 -6.52 9.77
N ASN A 153 4.42 -7.46 9.40
CA ASN A 153 3.02 -7.20 9.12
C ASN A 153 2.14 -8.37 9.59
N LEU A 154 0.83 -8.17 9.60
CA LEU A 154 -0.14 -9.22 9.93
C LEU A 154 -0.30 -10.20 8.75
N ALA A 155 -0.34 -9.63 7.54
CA ALA A 155 -0.45 -10.37 6.31
C ALA A 155 -0.10 -9.50 5.10
N SER A 156 0.25 -10.14 3.99
CA SER A 156 0.30 -9.54 2.67
C SER A 156 -0.78 -10.14 1.79
N VAL A 157 -1.48 -9.30 1.04
CA VAL A 157 -2.52 -9.73 0.08
C VAL A 157 -2.02 -9.44 -1.33
N ILE A 158 -1.95 -10.48 -2.17
CA ILE A 158 -1.63 -10.36 -3.59
C ILE A 158 -2.95 -10.41 -4.37
N THR A 159 -3.34 -9.31 -4.98
CA THR A 159 -4.47 -9.24 -5.90
C THR A 159 -4.04 -9.68 -7.32
N ALA A 160 -4.89 -9.53 -8.33
CA ALA A 160 -4.53 -9.93 -9.69
C ALA A 160 -3.27 -9.19 -10.18
N ILE A 161 -2.29 -9.95 -10.69
CA ILE A 161 -1.06 -9.43 -11.28
C ILE A 161 -1.13 -9.54 -12.82
N GLY A 162 -0.91 -8.42 -13.49
CA GLY A 162 -0.82 -8.30 -14.94
C GLY A 162 0.33 -7.39 -15.35
N LEU A 163 0.51 -7.20 -16.65
CA LEU A 163 1.48 -6.22 -17.18
C LEU A 163 0.98 -4.81 -16.86
N ASP A 164 1.77 -4.09 -16.09
CA ASP A 164 1.48 -2.72 -15.67
C ASP A 164 2.77 -2.00 -15.32
N HIS A 165 2.76 -0.67 -15.39
CA HIS A 165 3.93 0.15 -15.05
C HIS A 165 5.22 -0.22 -15.80
N THR A 166 5.11 -0.83 -16.98
CA THR A 166 6.26 -1.31 -17.76
C THR A 166 7.20 -0.20 -18.19
N ASP A 167 6.72 1.05 -18.26
CA ASP A 167 7.54 2.21 -18.62
C ASP A 167 8.63 2.53 -17.58
N TRP A 168 8.47 2.05 -16.36
CA TRP A 168 9.47 2.17 -15.29
C TRP A 168 10.54 1.05 -15.32
N LEU A 169 10.41 0.12 -16.27
CA LEU A 169 11.36 -0.97 -16.46
C LEU A 169 12.14 -0.80 -17.76
N PRO A 170 13.41 -1.24 -17.81
CA PRO A 170 14.15 -1.36 -19.04
C PRO A 170 13.37 -2.19 -20.07
N LYS A 171 13.44 -1.84 -21.35
CA LYS A 171 12.64 -2.51 -22.41
C LYS A 171 12.75 -4.04 -22.39
N HIS A 172 13.94 -4.58 -22.12
CA HIS A 172 14.19 -6.03 -22.08
C HIS A 172 13.65 -6.70 -20.79
N GLU A 173 13.28 -5.92 -19.77
CA GLU A 173 12.69 -6.41 -18.51
C GLU A 173 11.17 -6.24 -18.43
N ARG A 174 10.51 -5.76 -19.48
CA ARG A 174 9.05 -5.52 -19.52
C ARG A 174 8.27 -6.83 -19.66
N THR A 175 8.41 -7.71 -18.70
CA THR A 175 7.81 -9.05 -18.67
C THR A 175 6.95 -9.26 -17.44
N ILE A 176 6.01 -10.21 -17.52
CA ILE A 176 5.17 -10.58 -16.37
C ILE A 176 6.02 -11.14 -15.22
N ASP A 177 7.11 -11.86 -15.53
CA ASP A 177 8.02 -12.41 -14.52
C ASP A 177 8.69 -11.28 -13.71
N LYS A 178 9.11 -10.21 -14.40
CA LYS A 178 9.69 -9.05 -13.74
C LYS A 178 8.67 -8.34 -12.86
N ILE A 179 7.43 -8.16 -13.34
CA ILE A 179 6.35 -7.57 -12.54
C ILE A 179 6.07 -8.41 -11.29
N ILE A 180 6.00 -9.73 -11.43
CA ILE A 180 5.82 -10.65 -10.30
C ILE A 180 6.98 -10.48 -9.32
N PHE A 181 8.22 -10.50 -9.80
CA PHE A 181 9.41 -10.29 -8.97
C PHE A 181 9.35 -8.97 -8.19
N GLU A 182 9.08 -7.84 -8.87
CA GLU A 182 9.01 -6.51 -8.23
C GLU A 182 7.90 -6.41 -7.18
N LYS A 183 6.81 -7.17 -7.33
CA LYS A 183 5.69 -7.18 -6.39
C LYS A 183 5.84 -8.18 -5.24
N THR A 184 6.65 -9.24 -5.41
CA THR A 184 6.68 -10.35 -4.44
C THR A 184 7.99 -10.55 -3.71
N SER A 185 9.12 -10.13 -4.29
CA SER A 185 10.47 -10.44 -3.77
C SER A 185 10.77 -9.83 -2.40
N SER A 186 10.06 -8.78 -2.01
CA SER A 186 10.22 -8.09 -0.72
C SER A 186 9.07 -8.33 0.26
N LEU A 187 8.17 -9.27 -0.03
CA LEU A 187 7.09 -9.62 0.90
C LEU A 187 7.67 -10.28 2.15
N LEU A 188 7.16 -9.84 3.31
CA LEU A 188 7.58 -10.36 4.60
C LEU A 188 7.19 -11.83 4.79
N ASN A 189 7.94 -12.55 5.62
CA ASN A 189 7.73 -13.96 5.96
C ASN A 189 6.57 -14.15 6.95
N THR A 190 5.38 -13.64 6.61
CA THR A 190 4.16 -13.74 7.40
C THR A 190 3.09 -14.57 6.67
N LYS A 191 1.83 -14.19 6.72
CA LYS A 191 0.79 -14.81 5.91
C LYS A 191 0.71 -14.10 4.56
N ILE A 192 0.70 -14.85 3.45
CA ILE A 192 0.48 -14.31 2.11
C ILE A 192 -0.81 -14.91 1.56
N ILE A 193 -1.79 -14.06 1.32
CA ILE A 193 -3.08 -14.42 0.73
C ILE A 193 -3.02 -14.07 -0.76
N ILE A 194 -3.24 -15.02 -1.63
CA ILE A 194 -3.14 -14.86 -3.09
C ILE A 194 -4.55 -15.02 -3.69
N SER A 195 -5.06 -13.96 -4.31
CA SER A 195 -6.35 -13.97 -4.99
C SER A 195 -6.32 -14.84 -6.25
N ASN A 196 -7.50 -15.07 -6.81
CA ASN A 196 -7.59 -15.63 -8.16
C ASN A 196 -6.80 -14.75 -9.14
N GLN A 197 -6.08 -15.41 -10.05
CA GLN A 197 -5.33 -14.76 -11.13
C GLN A 197 -6.04 -14.97 -12.46
N ASP A 198 -5.90 -14.01 -13.37
CA ASP A 198 -6.59 -14.02 -14.67
C ASP A 198 -6.23 -15.25 -15.52
N ASN A 199 -5.06 -15.85 -15.26
CA ASN A 199 -4.66 -17.08 -15.93
C ASN A 199 -3.76 -17.98 -15.05
N THR A 200 -3.78 -19.26 -15.35
CA THR A 200 -3.03 -20.27 -14.61
C THR A 200 -1.50 -20.09 -14.69
N LYS A 201 -0.98 -19.55 -15.80
CA LYS A 201 0.47 -19.29 -15.95
C LYS A 201 0.95 -18.24 -14.95
N THR A 202 0.19 -17.16 -14.75
CA THR A 202 0.52 -16.14 -13.75
C THR A 202 0.46 -16.74 -12.35
N SER A 203 -0.54 -17.57 -12.04
CA SER A 203 -0.64 -18.25 -10.76
C SER A 203 0.59 -19.14 -10.49
N SER A 204 1.00 -19.95 -11.47
CA SER A 204 2.20 -20.81 -11.37
C SER A 204 3.48 -20.00 -11.14
N LYS A 205 3.67 -18.90 -11.87
CA LYS A 205 4.83 -18.01 -11.70
C LYS A 205 4.87 -17.34 -10.34
N ILE A 206 3.73 -16.94 -9.79
CA ILE A 206 3.65 -16.42 -8.41
C ILE A 206 4.07 -17.50 -7.41
N ARG A 207 3.65 -18.77 -7.61
CA ARG A 207 4.08 -19.89 -6.76
C ARG A 207 5.59 -20.06 -6.78
N GLU A 208 6.19 -20.09 -7.96
CA GLU A 208 7.64 -20.19 -8.14
C GLU A 208 8.38 -19.02 -7.46
N ALA A 209 7.91 -17.78 -7.66
CA ALA A 209 8.50 -16.60 -7.05
C ALA A 209 8.47 -16.65 -5.50
N LEU A 210 7.43 -17.30 -4.93
CA LEU A 210 7.26 -17.41 -3.48
C LEU A 210 7.88 -18.67 -2.86
N ILE A 211 8.52 -19.54 -3.63
CA ILE A 211 9.10 -20.80 -3.10
C ILE A 211 10.06 -20.53 -1.93
N LYS A 212 10.94 -19.54 -2.08
CA LYS A 212 11.97 -19.20 -1.07
C LYS A 212 11.43 -18.39 0.11
N ASN A 213 10.21 -17.86 0.03
CA ASN A 213 9.59 -17.15 1.13
C ASN A 213 9.02 -18.17 2.13
N SER A 214 9.39 -18.10 3.39
CA SER A 214 8.98 -19.08 4.43
C SER A 214 7.56 -18.86 4.96
N SER A 215 6.82 -17.89 4.43
CA SER A 215 5.46 -17.57 4.84
C SER A 215 4.45 -18.72 4.64
N LYS A 216 3.35 -18.68 5.40
CA LYS A 216 2.15 -19.46 5.08
C LYS A 216 1.48 -18.81 3.86
N LYS A 217 1.41 -19.54 2.76
CA LYS A 217 0.74 -19.12 1.52
C LYS A 217 -0.67 -19.68 1.47
N ILE A 218 -1.64 -18.84 1.15
CA ILE A 218 -3.06 -19.17 1.08
C ILE A 218 -3.54 -18.79 -0.31
N PHE A 219 -3.62 -19.78 -1.20
CA PHE A 219 -4.04 -19.58 -2.58
C PHE A 219 -5.56 -19.75 -2.72
N PHE A 220 -6.15 -18.89 -3.54
CA PHE A 220 -7.52 -19.08 -4.00
C PHE A 220 -7.66 -20.42 -4.74
N GLY A 221 -8.77 -21.09 -4.48
CA GLY A 221 -9.06 -22.44 -5.05
C GLY A 221 -8.46 -23.61 -4.27
N GLU A 222 -7.59 -23.35 -3.26
CA GLU A 222 -7.00 -24.40 -2.43
C GLU A 222 -7.49 -24.34 -0.98
N LEU A 223 -7.20 -23.23 -0.29
CA LEU A 223 -7.56 -23.05 1.12
C LEU A 223 -8.78 -22.15 1.32
N TYR A 224 -9.20 -21.44 0.29
CA TYR A 224 -10.45 -20.69 0.26
C TYR A 224 -10.96 -20.63 -1.18
N SER A 225 -12.25 -20.56 -1.34
CA SER A 225 -12.93 -20.41 -2.62
C SER A 225 -14.28 -19.74 -2.37
N TYR A 226 -14.97 -19.42 -3.43
CA TYR A 226 -16.37 -19.01 -3.35
C TYR A 226 -17.16 -19.64 -4.49
N SER A 227 -18.46 -19.80 -4.28
CA SER A 227 -19.39 -20.11 -5.34
C SER A 227 -20.53 -19.09 -5.36
N LEU A 228 -21.06 -18.86 -6.55
CA LEU A 228 -22.21 -17.99 -6.76
C LEU A 228 -23.38 -18.85 -7.21
N SER A 229 -24.55 -18.68 -6.61
CA SER A 229 -25.82 -19.09 -7.17
C SER A 229 -26.64 -17.82 -7.49
N GLU A 230 -27.75 -17.98 -8.21
CA GLU A 230 -28.55 -16.84 -8.71
C GLU A 230 -28.86 -15.76 -7.63
N ASN A 231 -28.89 -16.13 -6.34
CA ASN A 231 -29.21 -15.22 -5.26
C ASN A 231 -28.30 -15.32 -4.02
N ASN A 232 -27.25 -16.13 -4.05
CA ASN A 232 -26.42 -16.37 -2.87
C ASN A 232 -24.93 -16.43 -3.20
N PHE A 233 -24.13 -15.98 -2.24
CA PHE A 233 -22.68 -16.04 -2.25
C PHE A 233 -22.23 -16.96 -1.10
N PHE A 234 -21.44 -17.99 -1.42
CA PHE A 234 -20.92 -18.97 -0.46
C PHE A 234 -19.39 -18.92 -0.40
N TYR A 235 -18.86 -18.97 0.82
CA TYR A 235 -17.42 -19.09 1.09
C TYR A 235 -17.01 -20.57 1.20
#